data_ce62b81a51f9d29036eee6344a536f18
#
_entry.id   ce62b81a51f9d29036eee6344a536f18
#
_cell.length_a   1.000
_cell.length_b   1.000
_cell.length_c   1.000
_cell.angle_alpha   90.00
_cell.angle_beta   90.00
_cell.angle_gamma   90.00
#
_symmetry.space_group_name_H-M   'P 1'
#
loop_
_entity.id
_entity.type
_entity.pdbx_description
1 polymer ?
#
loop_
_entity_poly.entity_id
_entity_poly.type
_entity_poly.pdbx_seq_one_letter_code
_entity_poly.pdbx_strand_id
1 'polypeptide(L)'
;MRNYLSSLSWDGISRLDSLLIDYLGAEDKPYVRAVTRKAFTAAVARAMEPGCKYDTMLILTGPQGIGKSTLLDRMSKGWFNDGIRTFEGKEASELLQGVWLVEIGELDAFRRTDEARIKQFLSLRSDRFRAAYGRHVKDIPRCCVFFGTTNTPVFLRDKTGNRRFWPVDVGVVPRTKTVWRDLDDELDQIWAEAVMRWRLGETLYLTGELEELARAEQEDHREVSSKEGIVLDFVEKLVPEDWQKWSLDKRRLFLNGTVEGSANLVKRDRVCALEVWCEAFGGQPKDFKYAEATEINDILRSMPGWEKSSNGLRFGYCGYQ
;
A
#
# COMPACT_ATOMS: atom_id res chain seq x y z
N MET A 1 -15.26 -13.48 -20.68
CA MET A 1 -14.70 -13.97 -19.40
C MET A 1 -15.40 -15.22 -18.86
N ARG A 2 -16.68 -15.16 -18.43
CA ARG A 2 -17.37 -16.31 -17.80
C ARG A 2 -17.36 -17.59 -18.65
N ASN A 3 -17.77 -17.50 -19.92
CA ASN A 3 -17.77 -18.68 -20.80
C ASN A 3 -16.37 -19.29 -20.94
N TYR A 4 -15.35 -18.46 -21.07
CA TYR A 4 -13.96 -18.90 -21.11
C TYR A 4 -13.59 -19.66 -19.82
N LEU A 5 -13.79 -19.06 -18.64
CA LEU A 5 -13.47 -19.69 -17.36
C LEU A 5 -14.27 -20.97 -17.11
N SER A 6 -15.53 -21.01 -17.54
CA SER A 6 -16.39 -22.20 -17.38
C SER A 6 -16.02 -23.36 -18.31
N SER A 7 -15.32 -23.09 -19.41
CA SER A 7 -14.87 -24.12 -20.35
C SER A 7 -13.56 -24.78 -19.96
N LEU A 8 -12.85 -24.23 -18.95
CA LEU A 8 -11.55 -24.75 -18.54
C LEU A 8 -11.67 -26.01 -17.68
N SER A 9 -10.73 -26.94 -17.88
CA SER A 9 -10.56 -28.14 -17.08
C SER A 9 -9.12 -28.22 -16.58
N TRP A 10 -8.95 -28.29 -15.26
CA TRP A 10 -7.63 -28.36 -14.62
C TRP A 10 -7.06 -29.76 -14.69
N ASP A 11 -5.80 -29.87 -15.06
CA ASP A 11 -5.06 -31.12 -15.20
C ASP A 11 -4.54 -31.68 -13.85
N GLY A 12 -4.76 -30.96 -12.75
CA GLY A 12 -4.31 -31.35 -11.40
C GLY A 12 -2.89 -30.92 -11.05
N ILE A 13 -2.16 -30.29 -11.98
CA ILE A 13 -0.80 -29.80 -11.72
C ILE A 13 -0.86 -28.35 -11.25
N SER A 14 -0.32 -28.08 -10.06
CA SER A 14 -0.30 -26.74 -9.49
C SER A 14 0.73 -25.85 -10.20
N ARG A 15 0.30 -24.69 -10.66
CA ARG A 15 1.10 -23.66 -11.32
C ARG A 15 0.83 -22.26 -10.76
N LEU A 16 -0.34 -22.08 -10.17
CA LEU A 16 -0.82 -20.77 -9.73
C LEU A 16 0.04 -20.19 -8.61
N ASP A 17 0.38 -21.01 -7.62
CA ASP A 17 1.19 -20.57 -6.46
C ASP A 17 2.61 -20.15 -6.85
N SER A 18 3.18 -20.76 -7.90
CA SER A 18 4.53 -20.47 -8.37
C SER A 18 4.59 -19.50 -9.55
N LEU A 19 3.46 -18.97 -10.01
CA LEU A 19 3.38 -18.13 -11.21
C LEU A 19 4.38 -16.96 -11.18
N LEU A 20 4.42 -16.19 -10.11
CA LEU A 20 5.35 -15.06 -10.01
C LEU A 20 6.81 -15.52 -9.78
N ILE A 21 7.01 -16.66 -9.13
CA ILE A 21 8.31 -17.27 -8.89
C ILE A 21 8.91 -17.71 -10.22
N ASP A 22 8.17 -18.52 -10.97
CA ASP A 22 8.64 -19.13 -12.21
C ASP A 22 8.84 -18.10 -13.34
N TYR A 23 7.90 -17.19 -13.51
CA TYR A 23 7.86 -16.27 -14.66
C TYR A 23 8.52 -14.92 -14.41
N LEU A 24 8.47 -14.41 -13.18
CA LEU A 24 9.02 -13.10 -12.85
C LEU A 24 10.19 -13.14 -11.87
N GLY A 25 10.59 -14.31 -11.37
CA GLY A 25 11.72 -14.45 -10.45
C GLY A 25 11.46 -13.81 -9.09
N ALA A 26 10.25 -13.99 -8.54
CA ALA A 26 9.97 -13.70 -7.16
C ALA A 26 10.61 -14.76 -6.25
N GLU A 27 10.93 -14.40 -5.01
CA GLU A 27 11.44 -15.34 -4.03
C GLU A 27 10.33 -16.34 -3.61
N ASP A 28 10.70 -17.60 -3.42
CA ASP A 28 9.76 -18.64 -3.01
C ASP A 28 9.45 -18.55 -1.51
N LYS A 29 8.48 -17.70 -1.18
CA LYS A 29 7.99 -17.48 0.18
C LYS A 29 6.52 -17.89 0.30
N PRO A 30 6.07 -18.37 1.49
CA PRO A 30 4.66 -18.67 1.74
C PRO A 30 3.72 -17.50 1.43
N TYR A 31 4.17 -16.27 1.74
CA TYR A 31 3.46 -15.04 1.42
C TYR A 31 3.26 -14.87 -0.10
N VAL A 32 4.33 -14.97 -0.90
CA VAL A 32 4.30 -14.81 -2.36
C VAL A 32 3.34 -15.81 -2.99
N ARG A 33 3.42 -17.07 -2.60
CA ARG A 33 2.50 -18.14 -3.06
C ARG A 33 1.05 -17.82 -2.73
N ALA A 34 0.79 -17.40 -1.49
CA ALA A 34 -0.56 -17.10 -1.03
C ALA A 34 -1.18 -15.88 -1.73
N VAL A 35 -0.46 -14.76 -1.84
CA VAL A 35 -1.00 -13.53 -2.47
C VAL A 35 -1.19 -13.72 -3.97
N THR A 36 -0.30 -14.47 -4.63
CA THR A 36 -0.45 -14.83 -6.05
C THR A 36 -1.73 -15.63 -6.25
N ARG A 37 -1.89 -16.74 -5.53
CA ARG A 37 -3.10 -17.59 -5.59
C ARG A 37 -4.37 -16.76 -5.35
N LYS A 38 -4.41 -15.98 -4.26
CA LYS A 38 -5.59 -15.21 -3.88
C LYS A 38 -5.94 -14.11 -4.88
N ALA A 39 -4.96 -13.41 -5.46
CA ALA A 39 -5.21 -12.36 -6.45
C ALA A 39 -5.83 -12.90 -7.74
N PHE A 40 -5.30 -14.01 -8.27
CA PHE A 40 -5.85 -14.63 -9.48
C PHE A 40 -7.16 -15.39 -9.21
N THR A 41 -7.32 -16.01 -8.04
CA THR A 41 -8.62 -16.55 -7.62
C THR A 41 -9.68 -15.46 -7.47
N ALA A 42 -9.30 -14.27 -6.97
CA ALA A 42 -10.20 -13.12 -6.89
C ALA A 42 -10.61 -12.60 -8.28
N ALA A 43 -9.73 -12.68 -9.28
CA ALA A 43 -10.09 -12.37 -10.66
C ALA A 43 -11.18 -13.31 -11.19
N VAL A 44 -11.09 -14.62 -10.89
CA VAL A 44 -12.16 -15.59 -11.19
C VAL A 44 -13.42 -15.23 -10.42
N ALA A 45 -13.34 -15.01 -9.12
CA ALA A 45 -14.50 -14.67 -8.29
C ALA A 45 -15.23 -13.42 -8.82
N ARG A 46 -14.50 -12.34 -9.16
CA ARG A 46 -15.07 -11.12 -9.75
C ARG A 46 -15.73 -11.35 -11.11
N ALA A 47 -15.19 -12.23 -11.94
CA ALA A 47 -15.79 -12.59 -13.22
C ALA A 47 -17.08 -13.41 -13.03
N MET A 48 -17.10 -14.36 -12.09
CA MET A 48 -18.22 -15.27 -11.84
C MET A 48 -19.32 -14.63 -11.00
N GLU A 49 -18.92 -13.84 -9.99
CA GLU A 49 -19.76 -13.14 -9.02
C GLU A 49 -19.46 -11.63 -9.01
N PRO A 50 -19.88 -10.86 -10.02
CA PRO A 50 -19.62 -9.43 -10.10
C PRO A 50 -20.04 -8.70 -8.83
N GLY A 51 -19.16 -7.83 -8.34
CA GLY A 51 -19.40 -7.08 -7.11
C GLY A 51 -19.10 -7.88 -5.83
N CYS A 52 -18.58 -9.11 -5.89
CA CYS A 52 -18.05 -9.78 -4.71
C CYS A 52 -16.96 -8.93 -4.06
N LYS A 53 -16.79 -9.06 -2.72
CA LYS A 53 -15.82 -8.25 -2.00
C LYS A 53 -14.39 -8.70 -2.31
N TYR A 54 -13.63 -7.81 -2.91
CA TYR A 54 -12.17 -7.90 -3.04
C TYR A 54 -11.62 -6.48 -3.15
N ASP A 55 -10.94 -6.00 -2.13
CA ASP A 55 -10.43 -4.65 -2.00
C ASP A 55 -8.90 -4.59 -1.89
N THR A 56 -8.25 -5.62 -2.40
CA THR A 56 -6.79 -5.78 -2.36
C THR A 56 -6.20 -5.66 -3.77
N MET A 57 -4.98 -5.19 -3.85
CA MET A 57 -4.19 -5.06 -5.08
C MET A 57 -2.84 -5.73 -4.89
N LEU A 58 -2.53 -6.73 -5.73
CA LEU A 58 -1.20 -7.32 -5.83
C LEU A 58 -0.30 -6.34 -6.59
N ILE A 59 0.88 -6.02 -6.01
CA ILE A 59 1.81 -5.04 -6.58
C ILE A 59 3.13 -5.72 -6.91
N LEU A 60 3.52 -5.67 -8.16
CA LEU A 60 4.76 -6.23 -8.68
C LEU A 60 5.85 -5.16 -8.66
N THR A 61 6.83 -5.32 -7.78
CA THR A 61 7.94 -4.39 -7.58
C THR A 61 9.22 -4.98 -8.16
N GLY A 62 9.91 -4.26 -9.06
CA GLY A 62 11.17 -4.78 -9.60
C GLY A 62 11.58 -4.13 -10.91
N PRO A 63 12.71 -4.53 -11.48
CA PRO A 63 13.32 -3.88 -12.64
C PRO A 63 12.40 -3.74 -13.84
N GLN A 64 12.64 -2.70 -14.63
CA GLN A 64 11.92 -2.52 -15.90
C GLN A 64 12.30 -3.63 -16.89
N GLY A 65 11.35 -4.00 -17.74
CA GLY A 65 11.61 -4.95 -18.85
C GLY A 65 11.59 -6.43 -18.45
N ILE A 66 11.32 -6.79 -17.18
CA ILE A 66 11.25 -8.21 -16.77
C ILE A 66 9.93 -8.90 -17.12
N GLY A 67 8.94 -8.17 -17.66
CA GLY A 67 7.68 -8.73 -18.13
C GLY A 67 6.48 -8.58 -17.18
N LYS A 68 6.52 -7.67 -16.19
CA LYS A 68 5.40 -7.44 -15.26
C LYS A 68 4.07 -7.18 -15.97
N SER A 69 4.01 -6.11 -16.76
CA SER A 69 2.81 -5.72 -17.52
C SER A 69 2.45 -6.75 -18.61
N THR A 70 3.48 -7.36 -19.23
CA THR A 70 3.26 -8.41 -20.24
C THR A 70 2.58 -9.64 -19.64
N LEU A 71 2.96 -10.04 -18.40
CA LEU A 71 2.30 -11.13 -17.68
C LEU A 71 0.82 -10.81 -17.48
N LEU A 72 0.50 -9.61 -16.97
CA LEU A 72 -0.88 -9.19 -16.69
C LEU A 72 -1.72 -9.10 -17.96
N ASP A 73 -1.18 -8.51 -19.02
CA ASP A 73 -1.85 -8.40 -20.30
C ASP A 73 -2.19 -9.78 -20.89
N ARG A 74 -1.21 -10.69 -20.98
CA ARG A 74 -1.45 -12.05 -21.49
C ARG A 74 -2.44 -12.82 -20.63
N MET A 75 -2.29 -12.77 -19.30
CA MET A 75 -3.23 -13.39 -18.36
C MET A 75 -4.65 -12.88 -18.54
N SER A 76 -4.83 -11.64 -18.97
CA SER A 76 -6.16 -11.05 -19.18
C SER A 76 -6.92 -11.62 -20.37
N LYS A 77 -6.27 -12.32 -21.31
CA LYS A 77 -6.90 -12.85 -22.55
C LYS A 77 -7.58 -11.76 -23.38
N GLY A 78 -7.02 -10.52 -23.39
CA GLY A 78 -7.55 -9.37 -24.12
C GLY A 78 -8.61 -8.55 -23.37
N TRP A 79 -8.90 -8.85 -22.11
CA TRP A 79 -9.74 -8.01 -21.24
C TRP A 79 -8.86 -7.19 -20.27
N PHE A 80 -7.86 -6.50 -20.80
CA PHE A 80 -6.86 -5.72 -20.09
C PHE A 80 -7.10 -4.22 -20.17
N ASN A 81 -6.69 -3.48 -19.16
CA ASN A 81 -6.60 -2.02 -19.20
C ASN A 81 -5.45 -1.55 -18.31
N ASP A 82 -4.53 -0.78 -18.89
CA ASP A 82 -3.42 -0.09 -18.23
C ASP A 82 -3.53 1.44 -18.33
N GLY A 83 -4.65 1.94 -18.88
CA GLY A 83 -4.86 3.35 -19.16
C GLY A 83 -5.47 4.17 -18.03
N ILE A 84 -5.67 3.60 -16.83
CA ILE A 84 -6.27 4.34 -15.71
C ILE A 84 -5.27 5.33 -15.14
N ARG A 85 -5.62 6.63 -15.18
CA ARG A 85 -4.81 7.73 -14.65
C ARG A 85 -5.53 8.53 -13.56
N THR A 86 -6.83 8.32 -13.40
CA THR A 86 -7.67 8.94 -12.38
C THR A 86 -8.49 7.89 -11.64
N PHE A 87 -8.73 8.10 -10.37
CA PHE A 87 -9.48 7.19 -9.49
C PHE A 87 -10.80 7.81 -9.03
N GLU A 88 -11.21 8.90 -9.67
CA GLU A 88 -12.43 9.63 -9.33
C GLU A 88 -13.25 9.91 -10.58
N GLY A 89 -14.55 10.07 -10.36
CA GLY A 89 -15.47 10.50 -11.39
C GLY A 89 -15.94 9.40 -12.35
N LYS A 90 -16.66 9.85 -13.35
CA LYS A 90 -17.32 8.99 -14.34
C LYS A 90 -16.31 8.26 -15.24
N GLU A 91 -15.27 8.96 -15.66
CA GLU A 91 -14.24 8.45 -16.58
C GLU A 91 -13.56 7.19 -16.03
N ALA A 92 -13.15 7.22 -14.76
CA ALA A 92 -12.56 6.06 -14.10
C ALA A 92 -13.49 4.83 -14.14
N SER A 93 -14.78 5.04 -13.91
CA SER A 93 -15.77 3.96 -13.95
C SER A 93 -16.06 3.44 -15.37
N GLU A 94 -16.02 4.31 -16.39
CA GLU A 94 -16.21 3.93 -17.79
C GLU A 94 -15.05 3.07 -18.30
N LEU A 95 -13.81 3.37 -17.91
CA LEU A 95 -12.62 2.61 -18.28
C LEU A 95 -12.59 1.17 -17.72
N LEU A 96 -13.40 0.86 -16.70
CA LEU A 96 -13.53 -0.49 -16.15
C LEU A 96 -14.53 -1.38 -16.89
N GLN A 97 -15.31 -0.82 -17.84
CA GLN A 97 -16.35 -1.58 -18.51
C GLN A 97 -15.77 -2.59 -19.51
N GLY A 98 -16.12 -3.86 -19.32
CA GLY A 98 -15.62 -4.95 -20.16
C GLY A 98 -14.18 -5.40 -19.84
N VAL A 99 -13.56 -4.85 -18.81
CA VAL A 99 -12.20 -5.16 -18.38
C VAL A 99 -12.22 -6.22 -17.28
N TRP A 100 -11.20 -7.07 -17.25
CA TRP A 100 -10.99 -8.11 -16.23
C TRP A 100 -9.77 -7.83 -15.35
N LEU A 101 -8.60 -7.62 -15.97
CA LEU A 101 -7.40 -7.23 -15.25
C LEU A 101 -7.06 -5.77 -15.55
N VAL A 102 -6.89 -5.00 -14.50
CA VAL A 102 -6.54 -3.59 -14.58
C VAL A 102 -5.14 -3.40 -13.99
N GLU A 103 -4.24 -2.82 -14.77
CA GLU A 103 -2.93 -2.43 -14.26
C GLU A 103 -2.91 -0.95 -13.87
N ILE A 104 -2.43 -0.68 -12.66
CA ILE A 104 -2.07 0.64 -12.19
C ILE A 104 -0.55 0.71 -12.20
N GLY A 105 0.02 1.25 -13.28
CA GLY A 105 1.46 1.38 -13.47
C GLY A 105 2.05 2.58 -12.74
N GLU A 106 3.38 2.57 -12.59
CA GLU A 106 4.16 3.71 -12.07
C GLU A 106 3.66 4.20 -10.70
N LEU A 107 3.40 3.28 -9.76
CA LEU A 107 2.89 3.62 -8.44
C LEU A 107 3.79 4.59 -7.66
N ASP A 108 5.07 4.61 -7.95
CA ASP A 108 6.05 5.53 -7.39
C ASP A 108 5.82 7.00 -7.80
N ALA A 109 5.13 7.25 -8.92
CA ALA A 109 4.74 8.59 -9.35
C ALA A 109 3.54 9.17 -8.58
N PHE A 110 2.78 8.34 -7.87
CA PHE A 110 1.60 8.79 -7.12
C PHE A 110 1.97 9.51 -5.82
N ARG A 111 1.19 10.55 -5.50
CA ARG A 111 1.30 11.27 -4.22
C ARG A 111 0.52 10.51 -3.14
N ARG A 112 0.77 10.83 -1.87
CA ARG A 112 0.01 10.30 -0.71
C ARG A 112 -1.50 10.47 -0.86
N THR A 113 -1.95 11.58 -1.44
CA THR A 113 -3.38 11.82 -1.71
C THR A 113 -3.96 10.86 -2.74
N ASP A 114 -3.16 10.45 -3.72
CA ASP A 114 -3.57 9.50 -4.75
C ASP A 114 -3.66 8.09 -4.17
N GLU A 115 -2.76 7.73 -3.27
CA GLU A 115 -2.80 6.45 -2.54
C GLU A 115 -4.10 6.29 -1.74
N ALA A 116 -4.55 7.33 -1.03
CA ALA A 116 -5.84 7.31 -0.33
C ALA A 116 -7.02 7.13 -1.29
N ARG A 117 -6.98 7.78 -2.47
CA ARG A 117 -7.99 7.62 -3.53
C ARG A 117 -7.99 6.22 -4.13
N ILE A 118 -6.81 5.66 -4.39
CA ILE A 118 -6.67 4.27 -4.83
C ILE A 118 -7.31 3.32 -3.81
N LYS A 119 -6.99 3.46 -2.52
CA LYS A 119 -7.58 2.66 -1.44
C LYS A 119 -9.10 2.75 -1.40
N GLN A 120 -9.66 3.95 -1.58
CA GLN A 120 -11.10 4.16 -1.68
C GLN A 120 -11.66 3.49 -2.94
N PHE A 121 -11.03 3.70 -4.09
CA PHE A 121 -11.44 3.16 -5.37
C PHE A 121 -11.43 1.61 -5.37
N LEU A 122 -10.40 0.98 -4.81
CA LEU A 122 -10.32 -0.48 -4.67
C LEU A 122 -11.48 -1.06 -3.84
N SER A 123 -11.97 -0.30 -2.87
CA SER A 123 -13.02 -0.76 -1.95
C SER A 123 -14.43 -0.79 -2.57
N LEU A 124 -14.61 -0.19 -3.75
CA LEU A 124 -15.90 -0.16 -4.43
C LEU A 124 -16.24 -1.55 -5.00
N ARG A 125 -17.48 -1.96 -4.80
CA ARG A 125 -18.05 -3.21 -5.31
C ARG A 125 -18.82 -3.01 -6.62
N SER A 126 -19.29 -1.80 -6.84
CA SER A 126 -20.00 -1.37 -8.04
C SER A 126 -19.63 0.05 -8.40
N ASP A 127 -19.73 0.37 -9.68
CA ASP A 127 -19.55 1.70 -10.23
C ASP A 127 -20.89 2.30 -10.57
N ARG A 128 -21.16 3.52 -10.07
CA ARG A 128 -22.42 4.21 -10.28
C ARG A 128 -22.23 5.40 -11.20
N PHE A 129 -22.62 5.26 -12.44
CA PHE A 129 -22.51 6.33 -13.44
C PHE A 129 -23.60 6.24 -14.50
N ARG A 130 -23.71 7.31 -15.28
CA ARG A 130 -24.58 7.39 -16.45
C ARG A 130 -23.73 7.23 -17.71
N ALA A 131 -23.92 6.13 -18.44
CA ALA A 131 -23.24 5.90 -19.72
C ALA A 131 -23.51 7.06 -20.70
N ALA A 132 -22.62 7.26 -21.65
CA ALA A 132 -22.82 8.22 -22.74
C ALA A 132 -24.14 7.89 -23.43
N TYR A 133 -24.98 8.92 -23.67
CA TYR A 133 -26.33 8.81 -24.21
C TYR A 133 -27.36 8.01 -23.37
N GLY A 134 -26.98 7.53 -22.20
CA GLY A 134 -27.88 6.86 -21.26
C GLY A 134 -28.85 7.85 -20.61
N ARG A 135 -30.12 7.44 -20.41
CA ARG A 135 -31.14 8.28 -19.75
C ARG A 135 -31.06 8.20 -18.21
N HIS A 136 -30.57 7.09 -17.70
CA HIS A 136 -30.55 6.79 -16.25
C HIS A 136 -29.15 6.44 -15.77
N VAL A 137 -28.88 6.74 -14.49
CA VAL A 137 -27.71 6.24 -13.74
C VAL A 137 -27.90 4.74 -13.51
N LYS A 138 -26.85 3.96 -13.70
CA LYS A 138 -26.84 2.52 -13.43
C LYS A 138 -25.76 2.18 -12.43
N ASP A 139 -26.05 1.22 -11.57
CA ASP A 139 -25.06 0.57 -10.72
C ASP A 139 -24.56 -0.68 -11.46
N ILE A 140 -23.28 -0.69 -11.79
CA ILE A 140 -22.63 -1.77 -12.53
C ILE A 140 -21.67 -2.49 -11.60
N PRO A 141 -21.98 -3.74 -11.20
CA PRO A 141 -21.09 -4.52 -10.36
C PRO A 141 -19.74 -4.75 -11.03
N ARG A 142 -18.65 -4.55 -10.28
CA ARG A 142 -17.28 -4.73 -10.80
C ARG A 142 -16.98 -6.18 -11.09
N CYS A 143 -16.45 -6.42 -12.31
CA CYS A 143 -15.94 -7.72 -12.76
C CYS A 143 -14.41 -7.77 -12.73
N CYS A 144 -13.76 -6.64 -12.54
CA CYS A 144 -12.30 -6.52 -12.63
C CYS A 144 -11.62 -6.62 -11.27
N VAL A 145 -10.33 -6.95 -11.33
CA VAL A 145 -9.36 -6.86 -10.23
C VAL A 145 -8.22 -5.94 -10.63
N PHE A 146 -7.55 -5.35 -9.63
CA PHE A 146 -6.48 -4.40 -9.83
C PHE A 146 -5.14 -5.02 -9.47
N PHE A 147 -4.15 -4.75 -10.30
CA PHE A 147 -2.75 -5.06 -10.11
C PHE A 147 -1.94 -3.77 -10.15
N GLY A 148 -0.91 -3.68 -9.34
CA GLY A 148 0.02 -2.56 -9.36
C GLY A 148 1.35 -2.97 -9.97
N THR A 149 2.04 -2.04 -10.62
CA THR A 149 3.43 -2.23 -11.04
C THR A 149 4.26 -1.00 -10.69
N THR A 150 5.47 -1.23 -10.22
CA THR A 150 6.45 -0.18 -9.95
C THR A 150 7.87 -0.69 -10.18
N ASN A 151 8.79 0.23 -10.45
CA ASN A 151 10.21 -0.08 -10.56
C ASN A 151 10.99 0.29 -9.28
N THR A 152 10.34 1.00 -8.37
CA THR A 152 10.92 1.49 -7.13
C THR A 152 10.51 0.60 -5.97
N PRO A 153 11.46 0.10 -5.14
CA PRO A 153 11.13 -0.77 -4.02
C PRO A 153 10.31 -0.06 -2.93
N VAL A 154 10.45 1.25 -2.79
CA VAL A 154 9.77 2.05 -1.77
C VAL A 154 8.73 2.94 -2.45
N PHE A 155 7.46 2.68 -2.22
CA PHE A 155 6.35 3.37 -2.89
C PHE A 155 5.12 3.62 -1.99
N LEU A 156 5.03 2.99 -0.82
CA LEU A 156 3.93 3.21 0.13
C LEU A 156 4.22 4.41 1.02
N ARG A 157 3.41 5.45 0.93
CA ARG A 157 3.60 6.73 1.65
C ARG A 157 2.65 6.92 2.81
N ASP A 158 1.50 6.27 2.78
CA ASP A 158 0.53 6.34 3.86
C ASP A 158 0.82 5.26 4.90
N LYS A 159 0.74 5.64 6.19
CA LYS A 159 0.93 4.70 7.31
C LYS A 159 -0.30 3.86 7.60
N THR A 160 -1.45 4.19 7.00
CA THR A 160 -2.72 3.56 7.30
C THR A 160 -3.34 2.87 6.08
N GLY A 161 -4.03 1.75 6.33
CA GLY A 161 -4.78 1.08 5.27
C GLY A 161 -3.96 0.32 4.23
N ASN A 162 -2.64 0.14 4.44
CA ASN A 162 -1.75 -0.59 3.53
C ASN A 162 -2.10 -2.07 3.39
N ARG A 163 -2.96 -2.63 4.25
CA ARG A 163 -3.48 -4.00 4.13
C ARG A 163 -4.11 -4.33 2.77
N ARG A 164 -4.46 -3.29 1.99
CA ARG A 164 -4.99 -3.45 0.62
C ARG A 164 -3.92 -3.68 -0.42
N PHE A 165 -2.67 -3.42 -0.08
CA PHE A 165 -1.54 -3.58 -0.98
C PHE A 165 -0.74 -4.81 -0.61
N TRP A 166 -0.54 -5.69 -1.57
CA TRP A 166 0.28 -6.90 -1.44
C TRP A 166 1.52 -6.77 -2.31
N PRO A 167 2.60 -6.14 -1.80
CA PRO A 167 3.85 -6.03 -2.53
C PRO A 167 4.48 -7.40 -2.76
N VAL A 168 5.02 -7.62 -3.93
CA VAL A 168 5.85 -8.77 -4.27
C VAL A 168 7.04 -8.29 -5.09
N ASP A 169 8.24 -8.50 -4.56
CA ASP A 169 9.47 -8.25 -5.28
C ASP A 169 9.70 -9.31 -6.34
N VAL A 170 9.94 -8.84 -7.57
CA VAL A 170 10.17 -9.68 -8.74
C VAL A 170 11.53 -9.34 -9.37
N GLY A 171 12.14 -10.34 -10.04
CA GLY A 171 13.50 -10.20 -10.56
C GLY A 171 14.59 -10.31 -9.49
N VAL A 172 14.26 -10.85 -8.31
CA VAL A 172 15.20 -11.04 -7.19
C VAL A 172 15.93 -12.38 -7.26
N VAL A 173 15.31 -13.39 -7.89
CA VAL A 173 15.93 -14.69 -8.16
C VAL A 173 15.87 -15.02 -9.66
N PRO A 174 16.73 -15.93 -10.16
CA PRO A 174 16.63 -16.40 -11.53
C PRO A 174 15.27 -17.06 -11.82
N ARG A 175 14.58 -16.59 -12.84
CA ARG A 175 13.34 -17.20 -13.32
C ARG A 175 13.59 -18.49 -14.09
N THR A 176 12.68 -19.44 -13.99
CA THR A 176 12.74 -20.73 -14.68
C THR A 176 12.03 -20.72 -16.03
N LYS A 177 11.06 -19.81 -16.20
CA LYS A 177 10.25 -19.63 -17.40
C LYS A 177 10.21 -18.15 -17.84
N THR A 178 9.74 -17.91 -19.06
CA THR A 178 9.59 -16.56 -19.59
C THR A 178 8.15 -16.30 -20.03
N VAL A 179 7.66 -15.09 -19.74
CA VAL A 179 6.30 -14.68 -20.13
C VAL A 179 6.09 -14.65 -21.66
N TRP A 180 7.18 -14.53 -22.41
CA TRP A 180 7.10 -14.39 -23.88
C TRP A 180 7.03 -15.73 -24.63
N ARG A 181 7.52 -16.83 -24.04
CA ARG A 181 7.61 -18.13 -24.70
C ARG A 181 6.73 -19.18 -24.04
N ASP A 182 6.75 -19.23 -22.71
CA ASP A 182 6.25 -20.41 -21.98
C ASP A 182 4.84 -20.18 -21.40
N LEU A 183 4.39 -18.91 -21.25
CA LEU A 183 3.14 -18.61 -20.55
C LEU A 183 1.91 -19.07 -21.33
N ASP A 184 1.87 -18.90 -22.64
CA ASP A 184 0.69 -19.20 -23.46
C ASP A 184 0.28 -20.68 -23.39
N ASP A 185 1.27 -21.58 -23.24
CA ASP A 185 1.05 -23.02 -23.11
C ASP A 185 0.45 -23.42 -21.75
N GLU A 186 0.70 -22.65 -20.70
CA GLU A 186 0.23 -22.95 -19.35
C GLU A 186 -0.95 -22.07 -18.90
N LEU A 187 -1.22 -20.97 -19.60
CA LEU A 187 -2.16 -19.93 -19.18
C LEU A 187 -3.55 -20.48 -18.87
N ASP A 188 -4.08 -21.35 -19.73
CA ASP A 188 -5.40 -21.95 -19.54
C ASP A 188 -5.43 -22.88 -18.31
N GLN A 189 -4.32 -23.57 -18.01
CA GLN A 189 -4.19 -24.42 -16.83
C GLN A 189 -4.05 -23.62 -15.53
N ILE A 190 -3.33 -22.48 -15.58
CA ILE A 190 -3.26 -21.55 -14.45
C ILE A 190 -4.65 -21.02 -14.11
N TRP A 191 -5.43 -20.60 -15.11
CA TRP A 191 -6.81 -20.17 -14.88
C TRP A 191 -7.74 -21.31 -14.47
N ALA A 192 -7.56 -22.52 -14.99
CA ALA A 192 -8.32 -23.69 -14.57
C ALA A 192 -8.07 -24.02 -13.09
N GLU A 193 -6.82 -23.91 -12.61
CA GLU A 193 -6.48 -24.04 -11.20
C GLU A 193 -7.17 -22.94 -10.37
N ALA A 194 -7.12 -21.67 -10.81
CA ALA A 194 -7.79 -20.57 -10.13
C ALA A 194 -9.32 -20.78 -10.03
N VAL A 195 -9.96 -21.30 -11.08
CA VAL A 195 -11.38 -21.70 -11.07
C VAL A 195 -11.65 -22.80 -10.04
N MET A 196 -10.78 -23.79 -9.95
CA MET A 196 -10.91 -24.84 -8.95
C MET A 196 -10.77 -24.29 -7.53
N ARG A 197 -9.79 -23.42 -7.27
CA ARG A 197 -9.61 -22.75 -5.98
C ARG A 197 -10.84 -21.95 -5.58
N TRP A 198 -11.42 -21.18 -6.51
CA TRP A 198 -12.68 -20.45 -6.28
C TRP A 198 -13.84 -21.40 -5.94
N ARG A 199 -14.01 -22.51 -6.69
CA ARG A 199 -15.06 -23.51 -6.44
C ARG A 199 -14.93 -24.19 -5.08
N LEU A 200 -13.69 -24.35 -4.60
CA LEU A 200 -13.38 -24.91 -3.27
C LEU A 200 -13.56 -23.89 -2.13
N GLY A 201 -13.93 -22.63 -2.44
CA GLY A 201 -14.17 -21.61 -1.45
C GLY A 201 -12.89 -20.95 -0.90
N GLU A 202 -11.82 -20.88 -1.71
CA GLU A 202 -10.59 -20.17 -1.33
C GLU A 202 -10.92 -18.76 -0.83
N THR A 203 -10.44 -18.42 0.37
CA THR A 203 -10.61 -17.07 0.93
C THR A 203 -9.81 -16.04 0.14
N LEU A 204 -10.41 -14.88 -0.15
CA LEU A 204 -9.79 -13.82 -0.95
C LEU A 204 -9.04 -12.79 -0.07
N TYR A 205 -8.73 -13.12 1.15
CA TYR A 205 -8.01 -12.28 2.12
C TYR A 205 -7.01 -13.13 2.90
N LEU A 206 -6.04 -12.47 3.50
CA LEU A 206 -5.04 -13.12 4.35
C LEU A 206 -5.53 -13.21 5.79
N THR A 207 -5.05 -14.22 6.52
CA THR A 207 -5.37 -14.44 7.93
C THR A 207 -4.15 -15.00 8.66
N GLY A 208 -4.07 -14.77 9.98
CA GLY A 208 -3.04 -15.35 10.84
C GLY A 208 -1.63 -14.95 10.41
N GLU A 209 -0.73 -15.91 10.36
CA GLU A 209 0.68 -15.71 10.01
C GLU A 209 0.89 -15.01 8.65
N LEU A 210 0.05 -15.31 7.65
CA LEU A 210 0.14 -14.65 6.35
C LEU A 210 -0.19 -13.16 6.40
N GLU A 211 -1.06 -12.73 7.32
CA GLU A 211 -1.35 -11.32 7.53
C GLU A 211 -0.17 -10.60 8.18
N GLU A 212 0.56 -11.27 9.09
CA GLU A 212 1.77 -10.73 9.71
C GLU A 212 2.90 -10.60 8.69
N LEU A 213 3.11 -11.62 7.85
CA LEU A 213 4.07 -11.55 6.74
C LEU A 213 3.72 -10.42 5.76
N ALA A 214 2.45 -10.24 5.45
CA ALA A 214 2.02 -9.13 4.59
C ALA A 214 2.31 -7.75 5.20
N ARG A 215 2.17 -7.60 6.52
CA ARG A 215 2.51 -6.35 7.22
C ARG A 215 4.02 -6.07 7.17
N ALA A 216 4.84 -7.10 7.32
CA ALA A 216 6.29 -6.96 7.19
C ALA A 216 6.68 -6.50 5.79
N GLU A 217 6.17 -7.17 4.73
CA GLU A 217 6.42 -6.77 3.35
C GLU A 217 5.91 -5.34 3.05
N GLN A 218 4.76 -4.94 3.60
CA GLN A 218 4.24 -3.57 3.46
C GLN A 218 5.14 -2.54 4.14
N GLU A 219 5.72 -2.87 5.29
CA GLU A 219 6.64 -1.98 5.99
C GLU A 219 7.97 -1.83 5.24
N ASP A 220 8.50 -2.90 4.66
CA ASP A 220 9.73 -2.87 3.84
C ASP A 220 9.57 -1.99 2.59
N HIS A 221 8.35 -1.90 2.05
CA HIS A 221 8.03 -1.05 0.89
C HIS A 221 7.56 0.36 1.26
N ARG A 222 7.56 0.70 2.57
CA ARG A 222 7.11 1.99 3.05
C ARG A 222 8.21 3.05 2.94
N GLU A 223 7.84 4.21 2.41
CA GLU A 223 8.72 5.38 2.42
C GLU A 223 8.89 5.88 3.87
N VAL A 224 10.10 5.73 4.39
CA VAL A 224 10.47 6.29 5.68
C VAL A 224 10.82 7.76 5.46
N SER A 225 10.03 8.66 6.02
CA SER A 225 10.33 10.08 5.98
C SER A 225 11.65 10.35 6.72
N SER A 226 12.55 11.12 6.11
CA SER A 226 13.76 11.60 6.80
C SER A 226 13.46 12.34 8.12
N LYS A 227 12.27 12.91 8.21
CA LYS A 227 11.77 13.52 9.44
C LYS A 227 11.48 12.51 10.54
N GLU A 228 11.15 11.28 10.19
CA GLU A 228 10.81 10.23 11.17
C GLU A 228 11.99 9.90 12.07
N GLY A 229 13.19 9.72 11.49
CA GLY A 229 14.43 9.53 12.26
C GLY A 229 14.73 10.73 13.18
N ILE A 230 14.59 11.95 12.66
CA ILE A 230 14.83 13.17 13.46
C ILE A 230 13.85 13.26 14.63
N VAL A 231 12.56 12.94 14.40
CA VAL A 231 11.54 12.97 15.45
C VAL A 231 11.81 11.89 16.49
N LEU A 232 12.22 10.68 16.07
CA LEU A 232 12.57 9.59 16.98
C LEU A 232 13.75 9.98 17.86
N ASP A 233 14.85 10.44 17.27
CA ASP A 233 16.02 10.89 18.02
C ASP A 233 15.69 12.02 19.01
N PHE A 234 14.82 12.95 18.58
CA PHE A 234 14.37 14.03 19.43
C PHE A 234 13.56 13.55 20.65
N VAL A 235 12.65 12.60 20.43
CA VAL A 235 11.76 12.09 21.50
C VAL A 235 12.52 11.22 22.50
N GLU A 236 13.48 10.41 22.01
CA GLU A 236 14.30 9.53 22.86
C GLU A 236 15.38 10.29 23.64
N LYS A 237 15.74 11.48 23.20
CA LYS A 237 16.78 12.29 23.89
C LYS A 237 16.35 12.67 25.28
N LEU A 238 17.19 12.35 26.27
CA LEU A 238 16.99 12.75 27.65
C LEU A 238 17.04 14.27 27.81
N VAL A 239 16.22 14.81 28.67
CA VAL A 239 16.11 16.25 28.95
C VAL A 239 16.23 16.53 30.44
N PRO A 240 16.65 17.74 30.86
CA PRO A 240 16.62 18.16 32.24
C PRO A 240 15.21 18.08 32.83
N GLU A 241 15.10 17.74 34.12
CA GLU A 241 13.82 17.63 34.82
C GLU A 241 12.98 18.89 34.76
N ASP A 242 13.61 20.08 34.71
CA ASP A 242 12.97 21.38 34.60
C ASP A 242 12.75 21.86 33.17
N TRP A 243 12.83 20.93 32.17
CA TRP A 243 12.70 21.22 30.73
C TRP A 243 11.55 22.13 30.36
N GLN A 244 10.39 21.93 30.98
CA GLN A 244 9.19 22.70 30.68
C GLN A 244 9.30 24.18 31.09
N LYS A 245 10.27 24.56 31.91
CA LYS A 245 10.53 25.93 32.33
C LYS A 245 11.51 26.68 31.41
N TRP A 246 12.19 25.94 30.50
CA TRP A 246 13.22 26.51 29.65
C TRP A 246 12.62 27.24 28.43
N SER A 247 13.26 28.35 28.06
CA SER A 247 12.95 29.06 26.82
C SER A 247 13.37 28.24 25.59
N LEU A 248 12.79 28.50 24.42
CA LEU A 248 13.13 27.85 23.16
C LEU A 248 14.63 27.93 22.86
N ASP A 249 15.25 29.11 23.02
CA ASP A 249 16.67 29.29 22.72
C ASP A 249 17.56 28.44 23.63
N LYS A 250 17.25 28.36 24.92
CA LYS A 250 17.99 27.55 25.86
C LYS A 250 17.85 26.05 25.52
N ARG A 251 16.65 25.60 25.15
CA ARG A 251 16.39 24.23 24.73
C ARG A 251 17.19 23.87 23.47
N ARG A 252 17.23 24.75 22.47
CA ARG A 252 18.02 24.56 21.25
C ARG A 252 19.52 24.46 21.52
N LEU A 253 20.06 25.32 22.39
CA LEU A 253 21.47 25.28 22.78
C LEU A 253 21.82 23.96 23.48
N PHE A 254 20.94 23.43 24.33
CA PHE A 254 21.12 22.13 24.96
C PHE A 254 21.08 20.98 23.95
N LEU A 255 20.09 20.99 23.07
CA LEU A 255 19.93 19.95 22.04
C LEU A 255 21.13 19.90 21.09
N ASN A 256 21.77 21.03 20.83
CA ASN A 256 22.98 21.17 20.02
C ASN A 256 24.28 20.92 20.83
N GLY A 257 24.19 20.55 22.10
CA GLY A 257 25.36 20.24 22.94
C GLY A 257 26.17 21.47 23.39
N THR A 258 25.61 22.69 23.25
CA THR A 258 26.32 23.94 23.62
C THR A 258 26.15 24.32 25.09
N VAL A 259 25.11 23.82 25.73
CA VAL A 259 24.82 24.07 27.16
C VAL A 259 24.65 22.72 27.86
N GLU A 260 25.36 22.54 28.96
CA GLU A 260 25.19 21.38 29.83
C GLU A 260 23.86 21.47 30.58
N GLY A 261 23.15 20.35 30.67
CA GLY A 261 21.94 20.22 31.48
C GLY A 261 22.23 20.16 32.97
N SER A 262 21.20 20.28 33.79
CA SER A 262 21.26 19.93 35.21
C SER A 262 21.70 18.45 35.38
N ALA A 263 22.24 18.10 36.54
CA ALA A 263 22.77 16.76 36.80
C ALA A 263 21.76 15.60 36.61
N ASN A 264 20.45 15.91 36.66
CA ASN A 264 19.37 14.93 36.48
C ASN A 264 18.73 15.07 35.10
N LEU A 265 19.00 14.09 34.21
CA LEU A 265 18.35 13.93 32.92
C LEU A 265 17.25 12.88 33.03
N VAL A 266 16.08 13.20 32.46
CA VAL A 266 14.89 12.32 32.48
C VAL A 266 14.39 12.08 31.07
N LYS A 267 13.64 10.98 30.86
CA LYS A 267 12.91 10.76 29.62
C LYS A 267 11.75 11.76 29.53
N ARG A 268 11.42 12.19 28.31
CA ARG A 268 10.25 13.04 28.07
C ARG A 268 8.98 12.28 28.42
N ASP A 269 8.09 12.91 29.18
CA ASP A 269 6.75 12.38 29.51
C ASP A 269 5.67 12.88 28.56
N ARG A 270 5.96 13.90 27.80
CA ARG A 270 5.05 14.52 26.81
C ARG A 270 5.84 15.21 25.71
N VAL A 271 5.20 15.30 24.54
CA VAL A 271 5.72 16.03 23.37
C VAL A 271 4.56 16.58 22.53
N CYS A 272 4.73 17.74 21.94
CA CYS A 272 3.77 18.26 20.95
C CYS A 272 4.46 18.59 19.62
N ALA A 273 3.67 18.62 18.56
CA ALA A 273 4.19 18.86 17.21
C ALA A 273 4.92 20.21 17.08
N LEU A 274 4.50 21.23 17.81
CA LEU A 274 5.15 22.55 17.81
C LEU A 274 6.54 22.49 18.47
N GLU A 275 6.74 21.72 19.55
CA GLU A 275 8.07 21.50 20.13
C GLU A 275 8.99 20.82 19.13
N VAL A 276 8.53 19.74 18.49
CA VAL A 276 9.31 19.04 17.44
C VAL A 276 9.70 19.98 16.32
N TRP A 277 8.73 20.76 15.81
CA TRP A 277 8.99 21.76 14.76
C TRP A 277 10.05 22.77 15.16
N CYS A 278 9.92 23.34 16.34
CA CYS A 278 10.84 24.39 16.78
C CYS A 278 12.19 23.87 17.24
N GLU A 279 12.21 22.74 17.95
CA GLU A 279 13.40 22.24 18.62
C GLU A 279 14.20 21.26 17.76
N ALA A 280 13.54 20.34 17.02
CA ALA A 280 14.21 19.35 16.19
C ALA A 280 14.47 19.87 14.76
N PHE A 281 13.49 20.56 14.15
CA PHE A 281 13.62 21.08 12.78
C PHE A 281 14.10 22.55 12.71
N GLY A 282 14.28 23.22 13.85
CA GLY A 282 14.76 24.61 13.88
C GLY A 282 13.74 25.65 13.39
N GLY A 283 12.49 25.25 13.17
CA GLY A 283 11.43 26.12 12.65
C GLY A 283 11.01 27.22 13.62
N GLN A 284 10.43 28.30 13.12
CA GLN A 284 9.88 29.35 13.98
C GLN A 284 8.40 29.08 14.29
N PRO A 285 7.90 29.36 15.51
CA PRO A 285 6.50 29.14 15.86
C PRO A 285 5.50 29.78 14.89
N LYS A 286 5.82 30.97 14.36
CA LYS A 286 4.97 31.69 13.41
C LYS A 286 4.83 31.02 12.03
N ASP A 287 5.80 30.18 11.67
CA ASP A 287 5.86 29.49 10.37
C ASP A 287 5.28 28.08 10.45
N PHE A 288 4.82 27.66 11.64
CA PHE A 288 4.21 26.34 11.87
C PHE A 288 2.83 26.27 11.24
N LYS A 289 2.68 25.44 10.20
CA LYS A 289 1.45 25.28 9.44
C LYS A 289 0.77 23.95 9.76
N TYR A 290 -0.49 23.85 9.37
CA TYR A 290 -1.29 22.63 9.58
C TYR A 290 -0.67 21.39 8.94
N ALA A 291 -0.03 21.52 7.79
CA ALA A 291 0.60 20.39 7.10
C ALA A 291 1.76 19.81 7.93
N GLU A 292 2.64 20.65 8.48
CA GLU A 292 3.74 20.23 9.35
C GLU A 292 3.22 19.60 10.64
N ALA A 293 2.18 20.23 11.24
CA ALA A 293 1.55 19.70 12.44
C ALA A 293 0.97 18.29 12.20
N THR A 294 0.30 18.08 11.07
CA THR A 294 -0.30 16.80 10.71
C THR A 294 0.79 15.73 10.53
N GLU A 295 1.82 16.03 9.74
CA GLU A 295 2.92 15.10 9.47
C GLU A 295 3.65 14.70 10.77
N ILE A 296 4.03 15.68 11.60
CA ILE A 296 4.71 15.40 12.88
C ILE A 296 3.81 14.59 13.82
N ASN A 297 2.53 14.93 13.92
CA ASN A 297 1.59 14.19 14.76
C ASN A 297 1.38 12.75 14.25
N ASP A 298 1.37 12.53 12.95
CA ASP A 298 1.27 11.18 12.37
C ASP A 298 2.52 10.35 12.70
N ILE A 299 3.71 10.96 12.69
CA ILE A 299 4.94 10.32 13.13
C ILE A 299 4.84 9.96 14.61
N LEU A 300 4.51 10.91 15.49
CA LEU A 300 4.41 10.70 16.92
C LEU A 300 3.40 9.59 17.30
N ARG A 301 2.26 9.53 16.62
CA ARG A 301 1.24 8.48 16.83
C ARG A 301 1.70 7.09 16.41
N SER A 302 2.64 6.99 15.49
CA SER A 302 3.18 5.70 15.04
C SER A 302 4.27 5.15 15.95
N MET A 303 4.77 5.95 16.90
CA MET A 303 5.85 5.54 17.79
C MET A 303 5.34 4.64 18.91
N PRO A 304 5.99 3.48 19.16
CA PRO A 304 5.66 2.62 20.28
C PRO A 304 5.78 3.36 21.63
N GLY A 305 4.82 3.16 22.52
CA GLY A 305 4.83 3.74 23.86
C GLY A 305 4.37 5.20 23.95
N TRP A 306 3.93 5.80 22.84
CA TRP A 306 3.35 7.15 22.82
C TRP A 306 1.86 7.09 22.49
N GLU A 307 1.06 7.80 23.28
CA GLU A 307 -0.39 7.86 23.10
C GLU A 307 -0.86 9.31 22.98
N LYS A 308 -1.89 9.52 22.18
CA LYS A 308 -2.53 10.83 22.06
C LYS A 308 -3.27 11.16 23.35
N SER A 309 -2.93 12.29 23.98
CA SER A 309 -3.70 12.80 25.10
C SER A 309 -5.14 13.16 24.67
N SER A 310 -6.11 12.78 25.51
CA SER A 310 -7.51 13.16 25.32
C SER A 310 -7.79 14.62 25.71
N ASN A 311 -6.91 15.22 26.54
CA ASN A 311 -7.02 16.59 27.03
C ASN A 311 -5.84 17.44 26.54
N GLY A 312 -6.06 18.71 26.33
CA GLY A 312 -4.97 19.66 26.09
C GLY A 312 -3.99 19.68 27.25
N LEU A 313 -2.70 19.60 26.95
CA LEU A 313 -1.61 19.68 27.92
C LEU A 313 -0.83 20.98 27.75
N ARG A 314 -0.19 21.43 28.82
CA ARG A 314 0.66 22.62 28.76
C ARG A 314 2.10 22.24 28.45
N PHE A 315 2.67 22.90 27.44
CA PHE A 315 4.02 22.64 26.93
C PHE A 315 4.86 23.92 27.02
N GLY A 316 5.44 24.21 28.17
CA GLY A 316 6.35 25.33 28.37
C GLY A 316 6.02 26.60 27.55
N TYR A 317 6.93 26.97 26.65
CA TYR A 317 6.75 28.13 25.74
C TYR A 317 5.69 27.92 24.64
N CYS A 318 5.32 26.69 24.36
CA CYS A 318 4.28 26.37 23.35
C CYS A 318 2.85 26.60 23.86
N GLY A 319 2.67 26.79 25.18
CA GLY A 319 1.34 26.95 25.75
C GLY A 319 0.52 25.65 25.81
N TYR A 320 -0.78 25.76 25.69
CA TYR A 320 -1.69 24.62 25.60
C TYR A 320 -1.74 24.09 24.16
N GLN A 321 -1.54 22.79 24.01
CA GLN A 321 -1.61 22.07 22.75
C GLN A 321 -2.54 20.87 22.85
#